data_89d278bb6290cfead709892d2bf6da42
#
_entry.id   89d278bb6290cfead709892d2bf6da42
#
_cell.length_a   1.000
_cell.length_b   1.000
_cell.length_c   1.000
_cell.angle_alpha   90.00
_cell.angle_beta   90.00
_cell.angle_gamma   90.00
#
_symmetry.space_group_name_H-M   'P 1'
#
loop_
_entity.id
_entity.type
_entity.pdbx_description
1 polymer ?
#
loop_
_entity_poly.entity_id
_entity_poly.type
_entity_poly.pdbx_seq_one_letter_code
_entity_poly.pdbx_strand_id
1 'polypeptide(L)'
;MVGLIIMVVHRKKTGTGTFGESDGNYYGKLSSNSNNAAVYQVVSFKKNTDYVVKGKVKISNAKGQVFLAVKNGQLSAGLKDNNGKTIETTISSSEDKAGQYQDIEFTFNSGDNTSGSIAFIKWTEENGNQDIIQEEVWIDDVSVKEVSNASEDDQYEMVWADDFNKGQLDTSNWDYELGSIRGVEQEHYVNDPENVYVKDGQLVLQVTNRDKEDQYKNPRGNRQVIYNSGSIRTHGKQEFLYGRIEMKAKLPKGKGAFPAFWTLGSDFTLDGRISSEQGASWPVCGEIDIMEMIGAENEDLNGKSNKKVYQTLHAGSAADVDHSTSISTYTLPEGIFNDDYHIFGLNWSKNKMEFYVDNKIVGSIDYSNNEEYKRCFNRPQYIQMNLSNWWKLG
;
A
#
# COMPACT_ATOMS: atom_id res chain seq x y z
N MET A 1 8.60 6.56 2.81
CA MET A 1 7.76 6.09 1.69
C MET A 1 8.58 5.06 0.94
N VAL A 2 8.41 3.81 1.28
CA VAL A 2 8.93 2.71 0.47
C VAL A 2 7.85 2.42 -0.55
N GLY A 3 7.80 3.22 -1.60
CA GLY A 3 6.99 2.89 -2.74
C GLY A 3 7.59 1.65 -3.39
N LEU A 4 6.79 0.64 -3.68
CA LEU A 4 7.10 -0.34 -4.70
C LEU A 4 7.40 0.48 -5.96
N ILE A 5 8.67 0.75 -6.22
CA ILE A 5 9.10 1.35 -7.48
C ILE A 5 9.10 0.19 -8.47
N ILE A 6 7.93 -0.10 -9.03
CA ILE A 6 7.88 -0.81 -10.30
C ILE A 6 8.65 0.10 -11.25
N MET A 7 9.74 -0.38 -11.79
CA MET A 7 10.50 0.35 -12.80
C MET A 7 9.62 0.60 -14.01
N VAL A 8 8.78 1.64 -13.95
CA VAL A 8 8.23 2.24 -15.16
C VAL A 8 9.36 2.97 -15.82
N VAL A 9 9.94 2.33 -16.78
CA VAL A 9 11.15 2.77 -17.44
C VAL A 9 10.90 4.04 -18.22
N HIS A 10 11.30 5.17 -17.66
CA HIS A 10 11.43 6.41 -18.43
C HIS A 10 12.67 6.31 -19.33
N ARG A 11 12.39 6.28 -20.63
CA ARG A 11 13.34 6.07 -21.70
C ARG A 11 14.43 7.14 -21.73
N LYS A 12 15.70 6.77 -21.55
CA LYS A 12 16.79 7.37 -22.29
C LYS A 12 17.82 6.31 -22.63
N LYS A 13 18.11 6.18 -23.92
CA LYS A 13 19.11 5.28 -24.46
C LYS A 13 20.50 5.90 -24.38
N THR A 14 21.46 5.15 -23.84
CA THR A 14 22.85 5.21 -24.32
C THR A 14 23.21 3.77 -24.65
N GLY A 15 23.62 3.54 -25.91
CA GLY A 15 23.87 2.18 -26.40
C GLY A 15 22.60 1.47 -26.91
N THR A 16 22.71 0.17 -27.15
CA THR A 16 21.68 -0.70 -27.74
C THR A 16 20.81 -1.42 -26.70
N GLY A 17 20.63 -0.85 -25.53
CA GLY A 17 19.62 -1.32 -24.58
C GLY A 17 18.23 -1.05 -25.14
N THR A 18 17.35 -2.02 -25.09
CA THR A 18 15.96 -1.95 -25.54
C THR A 18 15.03 -2.41 -24.43
N PHE A 19 13.77 -2.02 -24.53
CA PHE A 19 12.71 -2.57 -23.70
C PHE A 19 11.82 -3.40 -24.59
N GLY A 20 11.43 -4.56 -24.11
CA GLY A 20 10.53 -5.47 -24.78
C GLY A 20 9.31 -5.79 -23.94
N GLU A 21 8.31 -6.33 -24.58
CA GLU A 21 7.12 -6.88 -23.96
C GLU A 21 6.91 -8.28 -24.55
N SER A 22 6.63 -9.24 -23.68
CA SER A 22 6.19 -10.58 -24.08
C SER A 22 5.09 -11.01 -23.12
N ASP A 23 3.93 -11.32 -23.66
CA ASP A 23 2.75 -11.79 -22.92
C ASP A 23 2.33 -10.88 -21.76
N GLY A 24 2.43 -9.55 -21.98
CA GLY A 24 2.10 -8.55 -20.96
C GLY A 24 3.20 -8.29 -19.94
N ASN A 25 4.35 -8.96 -20.08
CA ASN A 25 5.50 -8.76 -19.21
C ASN A 25 6.53 -7.83 -19.86
N TYR A 26 6.97 -6.79 -19.14
CA TYR A 26 7.94 -5.80 -19.60
C TYR A 26 9.33 -6.11 -19.07
N TYR A 27 10.33 -6.14 -19.93
CA TYR A 27 11.72 -6.40 -19.58
C TYR A 27 12.70 -5.43 -20.23
N GLY A 28 13.83 -5.22 -19.57
CA GLY A 28 14.99 -4.54 -20.18
C GLY A 28 15.87 -5.54 -20.92
N LYS A 29 16.36 -5.21 -22.10
CA LYS A 29 17.27 -6.04 -22.88
C LYS A 29 18.53 -5.29 -23.29
N LEU A 30 19.69 -5.87 -23.01
CA LEU A 30 21.00 -5.45 -23.52
C LEU A 30 21.39 -6.37 -24.65
N SER A 31 21.61 -5.82 -25.86
CA SER A 31 21.82 -6.63 -27.05
C SER A 31 23.25 -7.18 -27.16
N SER A 32 23.36 -8.31 -27.87
CA SER A 32 24.60 -9.08 -28.04
C SER A 32 25.77 -8.30 -28.71
N ASN A 33 25.46 -7.34 -29.56
CA ASN A 33 26.48 -6.71 -30.43
C ASN A 33 26.96 -5.34 -29.94
N SER A 34 26.76 -5.01 -28.67
CA SER A 34 27.07 -3.67 -28.19
C SER A 34 27.86 -3.66 -26.90
N ASN A 35 28.97 -2.96 -26.96
CA ASN A 35 29.70 -2.50 -25.79
C ASN A 35 28.92 -1.36 -25.14
N ASN A 36 28.99 -1.24 -23.84
CA ASN A 36 28.39 -0.13 -23.08
C ASN A 36 26.86 -0.01 -23.23
N ALA A 37 26.17 -1.11 -23.52
CA ALA A 37 24.72 -1.14 -23.44
C ALA A 37 24.29 -1.03 -22.00
N ALA A 38 23.32 -0.17 -21.72
CA ALA A 38 22.79 0.01 -20.36
C ALA A 38 21.28 0.22 -20.37
N VAL A 39 20.63 -0.31 -19.33
CA VAL A 39 19.29 0.11 -18.91
C VAL A 39 19.41 0.65 -17.49
N TYR A 40 18.73 1.75 -17.19
CA TYR A 40 18.82 2.40 -15.89
C TYR A 40 17.56 3.16 -15.52
N GLN A 41 17.40 3.36 -14.23
CA GLN A 41 16.39 4.27 -13.69
C GLN A 41 16.98 5.16 -12.61
N VAL A 42 16.60 6.44 -12.62
CA VAL A 42 16.95 7.38 -11.57
C VAL A 42 16.04 7.15 -10.36
N VAL A 43 16.66 7.06 -9.19
CA VAL A 43 15.99 6.82 -7.90
C VAL A 43 16.44 7.90 -6.91
N SER A 44 15.51 8.37 -6.09
CA SER A 44 15.84 9.24 -4.95
C SER A 44 16.20 8.39 -3.73
N PHE A 45 17.21 8.85 -2.99
CA PHE A 45 17.68 8.20 -1.77
C PHE A 45 17.53 9.12 -0.56
N LYS A 46 17.34 8.53 0.61
CA LYS A 46 17.68 9.18 1.88
C LYS A 46 19.18 9.04 2.10
N LYS A 47 19.83 10.03 2.71
CA LYS A 47 21.25 9.96 3.05
C LYS A 47 21.52 8.88 4.10
N ASN A 48 22.72 8.27 4.03
CA ASN A 48 23.21 7.29 5.01
C ASN A 48 22.25 6.14 5.27
N THR A 49 21.55 5.70 4.24
CA THR A 49 20.49 4.69 4.33
C THR A 49 20.87 3.49 3.47
N ASP A 50 20.67 2.31 4.02
CA ASP A 50 20.88 1.07 3.31
C ASP A 50 19.71 0.78 2.36
N TYR A 51 20.02 0.32 1.16
CA TYR A 51 19.07 -0.08 0.13
C TYR A 51 19.37 -1.48 -0.38
N VAL A 52 18.34 -2.23 -0.71
CA VAL A 52 18.44 -3.51 -1.43
C VAL A 52 17.82 -3.37 -2.82
N VAL A 53 18.57 -3.80 -3.82
CA VAL A 53 18.07 -4.01 -5.19
C VAL A 53 17.80 -5.49 -5.35
N LYS A 54 16.55 -5.86 -5.67
CA LYS A 54 16.16 -7.23 -6.05
C LYS A 54 15.64 -7.24 -7.47
N GLY A 55 15.75 -8.35 -8.16
CA GLY A 55 15.24 -8.51 -9.51
C GLY A 55 15.66 -9.85 -10.12
N LYS A 56 15.41 -9.98 -11.43
CA LYS A 56 15.78 -11.16 -12.19
C LYS A 56 16.66 -10.78 -13.36
N VAL A 57 17.70 -11.55 -13.61
CA VAL A 57 18.60 -11.38 -14.74
C VAL A 57 18.76 -12.68 -15.48
N LYS A 58 18.64 -12.65 -16.81
CA LYS A 58 18.93 -13.77 -17.70
C LYS A 58 20.08 -13.37 -18.63
N ILE A 59 21.15 -14.14 -18.63
CA ILE A 59 22.34 -13.96 -19.47
C ILE A 59 22.44 -15.13 -20.42
N SER A 60 22.53 -14.89 -21.72
CA SER A 60 22.48 -15.96 -22.75
C SER A 60 23.73 -16.84 -22.78
N ASN A 61 24.88 -16.35 -22.33
CA ASN A 61 26.16 -17.04 -22.39
C ASN A 61 26.64 -17.49 -20.99
N ALA A 62 27.13 -18.69 -20.86
CA ALA A 62 27.68 -19.26 -19.62
C ALA A 62 28.84 -18.45 -19.00
N LYS A 63 29.58 -17.69 -19.81
CA LYS A 63 30.69 -16.83 -19.38
C LYS A 63 30.28 -15.36 -19.33
N GLY A 64 29.00 -15.05 -19.60
CA GLY A 64 28.49 -13.69 -19.67
C GLY A 64 28.41 -13.02 -18.32
N GLN A 65 28.49 -11.70 -18.33
CA GLN A 65 28.42 -10.84 -17.14
C GLN A 65 27.61 -9.57 -17.42
N VAL A 66 26.94 -9.08 -16.39
CA VAL A 66 26.34 -7.75 -16.36
C VAL A 66 26.70 -7.07 -15.05
N PHE A 67 27.00 -5.78 -15.12
CA PHE A 67 27.27 -4.97 -13.94
C PHE A 67 25.96 -4.32 -13.46
N LEU A 68 25.68 -4.50 -12.18
CA LEU A 68 24.66 -3.71 -11.47
C LEU A 68 25.40 -2.63 -10.68
N ALA A 69 25.15 -1.37 -11.00
CA ALA A 69 25.86 -0.24 -10.42
C ALA A 69 24.92 0.91 -10.06
N VAL A 70 25.28 1.67 -9.04
CA VAL A 70 24.63 2.94 -8.72
C VAL A 70 25.48 4.08 -9.27
N LYS A 71 24.94 4.81 -10.24
CA LYS A 71 25.66 5.87 -10.97
C LYS A 71 25.15 7.26 -10.61
N ASN A 72 26.01 8.26 -10.74
CA ASN A 72 25.62 9.66 -10.60
C ASN A 72 24.82 10.10 -11.84
N GLY A 73 23.73 10.84 -11.61
CA GLY A 73 22.86 11.30 -12.69
C GLY A 73 22.33 10.15 -13.53
N GLN A 74 22.51 10.22 -14.84
CA GLN A 74 22.02 9.21 -15.76
C GLN A 74 22.94 7.97 -15.83
N LEU A 75 24.21 8.15 -16.14
CA LEU A 75 25.19 7.07 -16.21
C LEU A 75 26.64 7.63 -16.08
N SER A 76 26.82 8.71 -15.32
CA SER A 76 28.14 9.32 -15.13
C SER A 76 29.04 8.42 -14.26
N ALA A 77 29.83 8.97 -13.38
CA ALA A 77 30.68 8.19 -12.48
C ALA A 77 29.85 7.30 -11.52
N GLY A 78 30.43 6.18 -11.09
CA GLY A 78 29.84 5.37 -10.00
C GLY A 78 29.71 6.20 -8.72
N LEU A 79 28.57 6.09 -8.07
CA LEU A 79 28.42 6.65 -6.72
C LEU A 79 29.29 5.87 -5.74
N LYS A 80 29.68 6.54 -4.67
CA LYS A 80 30.51 5.94 -3.62
C LYS A 80 29.75 5.90 -2.32
N ASP A 81 29.96 4.82 -1.56
CA ASP A 81 29.49 4.70 -0.19
C ASP A 81 30.31 5.60 0.79
N ASN A 82 29.97 5.56 2.06
CA ASN A 82 30.66 6.34 3.11
C ASN A 82 32.14 5.96 3.28
N ASN A 83 32.58 4.81 2.78
CA ASN A 83 33.95 4.35 2.82
C ASN A 83 34.72 4.68 1.55
N GLY A 84 34.11 5.41 0.61
CA GLY A 84 34.68 5.78 -0.69
C GLY A 84 34.74 4.64 -1.71
N LYS A 85 34.10 3.49 -1.44
CA LYS A 85 34.01 2.37 -2.37
C LYS A 85 32.89 2.62 -3.38
N THR A 86 33.13 2.30 -4.64
CA THR A 86 32.12 2.38 -5.69
C THR A 86 30.99 1.37 -5.41
N ILE A 87 29.76 1.85 -5.54
CA ILE A 87 28.55 1.05 -5.29
C ILE A 87 28.22 0.27 -6.56
N GLU A 88 28.72 -0.95 -6.67
CA GLU A 88 28.54 -1.83 -7.81
C GLU A 88 28.77 -3.30 -7.46
N THR A 89 28.20 -4.20 -8.27
CA THR A 89 28.43 -5.64 -8.22
C THR A 89 28.39 -6.22 -9.62
N THR A 90 29.01 -7.39 -9.81
CA THR A 90 29.01 -8.14 -11.07
C THR A 90 28.10 -9.34 -10.92
N ILE A 91 27.16 -9.50 -11.85
CA ILE A 91 26.30 -10.67 -11.98
C ILE A 91 26.87 -11.52 -13.12
N SER A 92 27.28 -12.75 -12.78
CA SER A 92 27.89 -13.68 -13.75
C SER A 92 26.97 -14.87 -14.01
N SER A 93 27.01 -15.38 -15.22
CA SER A 93 26.37 -16.63 -15.58
C SER A 93 27.35 -17.81 -15.49
N SER A 94 26.82 -19.01 -15.47
CA SER A 94 27.53 -20.30 -15.52
C SER A 94 26.83 -21.23 -16.49
N GLU A 95 27.41 -22.39 -16.77
CA GLU A 95 26.84 -23.34 -17.76
C GLU A 95 25.43 -23.81 -17.43
N ASP A 96 25.15 -23.98 -16.14
CA ASP A 96 23.84 -24.37 -15.61
C ASP A 96 22.82 -23.24 -15.56
N LYS A 97 23.26 -21.97 -15.66
CA LYS A 97 22.44 -20.78 -15.56
C LYS A 97 22.25 -20.03 -16.87
N ALA A 98 23.05 -20.32 -17.87
CA ALA A 98 22.98 -19.68 -19.18
C ALA A 98 21.59 -19.81 -19.80
N GLY A 99 21.01 -18.65 -20.20
CA GLY A 99 19.68 -18.59 -20.78
C GLY A 99 18.52 -18.76 -19.79
N GLN A 100 18.79 -18.84 -18.49
CA GLN A 100 17.77 -18.91 -17.45
C GLN A 100 17.76 -17.62 -16.60
N TYR A 101 16.60 -17.25 -16.08
CA TYR A 101 16.50 -16.16 -15.12
C TYR A 101 17.09 -16.56 -13.78
N GLN A 102 17.90 -15.69 -13.22
CA GLN A 102 18.52 -15.80 -11.91
C GLN A 102 17.98 -14.67 -11.04
N ASP A 103 17.58 -14.97 -9.82
CA ASP A 103 17.27 -13.93 -8.84
C ASP A 103 18.55 -13.23 -8.43
N ILE A 104 18.46 -11.92 -8.29
CA ILE A 104 19.54 -11.06 -7.84
C ILE A 104 19.15 -10.30 -6.59
N GLU A 105 20.13 -10.12 -5.72
CA GLU A 105 20.02 -9.26 -4.55
C GLU A 105 21.34 -8.52 -4.38
N PHE A 106 21.26 -7.20 -4.26
CA PHE A 106 22.41 -6.32 -4.07
C PHE A 106 22.08 -5.24 -3.05
N THR A 107 22.77 -5.25 -1.91
CA THR A 107 22.61 -4.24 -0.85
C THR A 107 23.73 -3.20 -0.92
N PHE A 108 23.36 -1.93 -0.72
CA PHE A 108 24.33 -0.82 -0.66
C PHE A 108 23.85 0.27 0.31
N ASN A 109 24.80 1.03 0.87
CA ASN A 109 24.49 2.24 1.62
C ASN A 109 24.57 3.45 0.68
N SER A 110 23.56 4.34 0.75
CA SER A 110 23.49 5.53 -0.11
C SER A 110 24.57 6.58 0.20
N GLY A 111 25.22 6.52 1.37
CA GLY A 111 26.14 7.52 1.82
C GLY A 111 25.48 8.92 1.87
N ASP A 112 26.20 9.93 1.47
CA ASP A 112 25.68 11.30 1.37
C ASP A 112 24.82 11.57 0.13
N ASN A 113 24.60 10.54 -0.72
CA ASN A 113 23.87 10.71 -1.96
C ASN A 113 22.35 10.77 -1.71
N THR A 114 21.68 11.70 -2.38
CA THR A 114 20.22 11.88 -2.33
C THR A 114 19.50 11.39 -3.59
N SER A 115 20.25 11.02 -4.63
CA SER A 115 19.72 10.40 -5.84
C SER A 115 20.83 9.67 -6.61
N GLY A 116 20.44 8.75 -7.45
CA GLY A 116 21.35 8.03 -8.36
C GLY A 116 20.58 7.20 -9.36
N SER A 117 21.28 6.64 -10.34
CA SER A 117 20.69 5.68 -11.28
C SER A 117 21.06 4.26 -10.88
N ILE A 118 20.09 3.42 -10.66
CA ILE A 118 20.28 1.96 -10.63
C ILE A 118 20.43 1.52 -12.07
N ALA A 119 21.59 1.00 -12.44
CA ALA A 119 21.96 0.72 -13.81
C ALA A 119 22.44 -0.72 -13.98
N PHE A 120 21.90 -1.40 -14.97
CA PHE A 120 22.44 -2.66 -15.48
C PHE A 120 23.24 -2.34 -16.74
N ILE A 121 24.54 -2.67 -16.73
CA ILE A 121 25.48 -2.26 -17.76
C ILE A 121 26.20 -3.49 -18.29
N LYS A 122 26.15 -3.67 -19.58
CA LYS A 122 26.98 -4.60 -20.31
C LYS A 122 28.26 -3.89 -20.71
N TRP A 123 29.34 -4.25 -20.05
CA TRP A 123 30.62 -3.59 -20.21
C TRP A 123 31.67 -4.58 -20.75
N THR A 124 32.39 -4.17 -21.76
CA THR A 124 33.36 -5.05 -22.43
C THR A 124 34.79 -4.61 -22.26
N GLU A 125 35.06 -3.74 -21.31
CA GLU A 125 36.38 -3.20 -21.21
C GLU A 125 37.45 -4.04 -20.55
N GLU A 126 38.64 -3.74 -20.94
CA GLU A 126 39.96 -3.97 -20.39
C GLU A 126 40.63 -5.31 -20.74
N ASN A 127 39.92 -6.38 -21.04
CA ASN A 127 40.59 -7.67 -21.31
C ASN A 127 40.27 -8.31 -22.68
N GLY A 128 39.56 -7.60 -23.56
CA GLY A 128 39.27 -8.09 -24.91
C GLY A 128 38.45 -9.40 -24.95
N ASN A 129 37.72 -9.70 -23.90
CA ASN A 129 36.92 -10.91 -23.83
C ASN A 129 35.70 -10.82 -24.76
N GLN A 130 35.82 -11.43 -25.94
CA GLN A 130 34.79 -11.47 -26.98
C GLN A 130 33.53 -12.23 -26.54
N ASP A 131 33.63 -13.13 -25.57
CA ASP A 131 32.50 -13.92 -25.08
C ASP A 131 31.48 -12.99 -24.34
N ILE A 132 31.94 -11.96 -23.66
CA ILE A 132 31.09 -10.97 -22.97
C ILE A 132 30.34 -10.08 -23.98
N ILE A 133 30.90 -9.82 -25.12
CA ILE A 133 30.29 -8.95 -26.16
C ILE A 133 29.09 -9.63 -26.83
N GLN A 134 29.13 -10.94 -26.97
CA GLN A 134 28.13 -11.70 -27.71
C GLN A 134 26.94 -12.18 -26.91
N GLU A 135 26.92 -11.91 -25.61
CA GLU A 135 25.79 -12.25 -24.75
C GLU A 135 24.61 -11.30 -24.92
N GLU A 136 23.45 -11.82 -24.77
CA GLU A 136 22.23 -11.03 -24.52
C GLU A 136 21.89 -11.10 -23.05
N VAL A 137 21.45 -9.97 -22.48
CA VAL A 137 21.04 -9.86 -21.09
C VAL A 137 19.61 -9.32 -21.03
N TRP A 138 18.75 -10.03 -20.33
CA TRP A 138 17.39 -9.58 -19.99
C TRP A 138 17.31 -9.29 -18.51
N ILE A 139 16.65 -8.20 -18.17
CA ILE A 139 16.48 -7.69 -16.80
C ILE A 139 15.00 -7.53 -16.54
N ASP A 140 14.51 -8.11 -15.45
CA ASP A 140 13.09 -8.17 -15.10
C ASP A 140 12.87 -8.03 -13.60
N ASP A 141 11.62 -7.71 -13.19
CA ASP A 141 11.17 -7.63 -11.80
C ASP A 141 12.09 -6.81 -10.87
N VAL A 142 12.73 -5.73 -11.39
CA VAL A 142 13.68 -4.96 -10.59
C VAL A 142 12.96 -4.06 -9.59
N SER A 143 13.31 -4.19 -8.34
CA SER A 143 12.85 -3.33 -7.26
C SER A 143 14.03 -2.76 -6.47
N VAL A 144 13.85 -1.55 -5.92
CA VAL A 144 14.81 -0.91 -5.01
C VAL A 144 14.05 -0.54 -3.75
N LYS A 145 14.50 -1.06 -2.63
CA LYS A 145 13.87 -0.79 -1.32
C LYS A 145 14.91 -0.31 -0.33
N GLU A 146 14.50 0.57 0.58
CA GLU A 146 15.29 0.88 1.76
C GLU A 146 15.42 -0.37 2.64
N VAL A 147 16.65 -0.73 3.03
CA VAL A 147 16.86 -1.73 4.06
C VAL A 147 16.64 -1.01 5.38
N SER A 148 15.45 -1.05 5.89
CA SER A 148 15.24 -0.74 7.30
C SER A 148 15.92 -1.85 8.11
N ASN A 149 16.65 -1.51 9.16
CA ASN A 149 17.27 -2.47 10.07
C ASN A 149 16.23 -3.52 10.45
N ALA A 150 16.39 -4.75 9.94
CA ALA A 150 15.47 -5.89 10.05
C ALA A 150 14.02 -5.43 10.20
N SER A 151 13.44 -4.84 9.13
CA SER A 151 12.06 -4.40 9.19
C SER A 151 11.18 -5.64 9.13
N GLU A 152 10.14 -5.61 9.89
CA GLU A 152 9.06 -6.61 9.88
C GLU A 152 8.52 -6.88 8.46
N ASP A 153 8.85 -6.03 7.46
CA ASP A 153 8.45 -6.16 6.05
C ASP A 153 8.99 -7.43 5.37
N ASP A 154 10.19 -7.89 5.73
CA ASP A 154 10.74 -9.14 5.19
C ASP A 154 10.04 -10.40 5.75
N GLN A 155 9.15 -10.23 6.74
CA GLN A 155 8.35 -11.30 7.32
C GLN A 155 6.99 -11.48 6.63
N TYR A 156 6.58 -10.56 5.74
CA TYR A 156 5.26 -10.59 5.10
C TYR A 156 5.38 -10.93 3.62
N GLU A 157 4.63 -11.94 3.18
CA GLU A 157 4.35 -12.22 1.78
C GLU A 157 3.05 -11.52 1.38
N MET A 158 3.04 -10.82 0.24
CA MET A 158 1.84 -10.18 -0.27
C MET A 158 0.87 -11.24 -0.80
N VAL A 159 -0.22 -11.46 -0.10
CA VAL A 159 -1.24 -12.45 -0.45
C VAL A 159 -2.38 -11.87 -1.29
N TRP A 160 -2.61 -10.56 -1.20
CA TRP A 160 -3.66 -9.87 -1.95
C TRP A 160 -3.35 -8.37 -2.03
N ALA A 161 -3.72 -7.77 -3.15
CA ALA A 161 -3.72 -6.31 -3.35
C ALA A 161 -4.77 -5.92 -4.39
N ASP A 162 -5.30 -4.69 -4.29
CA ASP A 162 -6.04 -4.03 -5.35
C ASP A 162 -5.46 -2.63 -5.56
N ASP A 163 -4.92 -2.39 -6.74
CA ASP A 163 -4.33 -1.11 -7.15
C ASP A 163 -5.30 -0.26 -7.99
N PHE A 164 -6.54 -0.73 -8.13
CA PHE A 164 -7.63 -0.08 -8.85
C PHE A 164 -7.29 0.30 -10.30
N ASN A 165 -6.42 -0.46 -10.97
CA ASN A 165 -5.98 -0.15 -12.34
C ASN A 165 -6.92 -0.65 -13.45
N LYS A 166 -7.98 -1.39 -13.10
CA LYS A 166 -8.96 -1.98 -14.06
C LYS A 166 -9.97 -0.97 -14.61
N GLY A 167 -9.88 0.32 -14.25
CA GLY A 167 -10.79 1.36 -14.72
C GLY A 167 -12.22 1.31 -14.16
N GLN A 168 -12.53 0.28 -13.38
CA GLN A 168 -13.79 0.11 -12.65
C GLN A 168 -13.55 -0.69 -11.38
N LEU A 169 -14.48 -0.62 -10.43
CA LEU A 169 -14.41 -1.44 -9.20
C LEU A 169 -14.49 -2.93 -9.56
N ASP A 170 -13.52 -3.70 -9.10
CA ASP A 170 -13.53 -5.16 -9.28
C ASP A 170 -14.51 -5.82 -8.32
N THR A 171 -15.72 -6.09 -8.81
CA THR A 171 -16.77 -6.72 -8.01
C THR A 171 -16.49 -8.19 -7.66
N SER A 172 -15.43 -8.81 -8.16
CA SER A 172 -14.96 -10.10 -7.64
C SER A 172 -14.25 -9.98 -6.30
N ASN A 173 -13.67 -8.81 -6.00
CA ASN A 173 -12.99 -8.49 -4.73
C ASN A 173 -13.85 -7.65 -3.79
N TRP A 174 -14.72 -6.79 -4.35
CA TRP A 174 -15.46 -5.79 -3.60
C TRP A 174 -16.97 -5.98 -3.73
N ASP A 175 -17.68 -5.63 -2.68
CA ASP A 175 -19.13 -5.48 -2.64
C ASP A 175 -19.50 -4.10 -2.11
N TYR A 176 -20.68 -3.61 -2.42
CA TYR A 176 -21.20 -2.35 -1.91
C TYR A 176 -21.97 -2.61 -0.61
N GLU A 177 -21.72 -1.77 0.39
CA GLU A 177 -22.66 -1.62 1.50
C GLU A 177 -23.68 -0.56 1.11
N LEU A 178 -24.98 -0.87 1.14
CA LEU A 178 -26.02 0.01 0.63
C LEU A 178 -27.01 0.42 1.72
N GLY A 179 -27.46 1.66 1.65
CA GLY A 179 -28.46 2.19 2.58
C GLY A 179 -27.88 3.12 3.65
N SER A 180 -28.72 3.60 4.56
CA SER A 180 -28.29 4.32 5.76
C SER A 180 -28.22 3.30 6.91
N ILE A 181 -27.02 2.78 7.15
CA ILE A 181 -26.80 1.57 7.96
C ILE A 181 -26.65 1.95 9.44
N ARG A 182 -25.85 2.96 9.74
CA ARG A 182 -25.55 3.39 11.10
C ARG A 182 -26.41 4.60 11.43
N GLY A 183 -27.32 4.50 12.32
CA GLY A 183 -28.33 5.53 12.61
C GLY A 183 -27.79 6.92 13.04
N VAL A 184 -26.51 7.09 13.15
CA VAL A 184 -25.81 8.32 13.58
C VAL A 184 -25.29 9.18 12.42
N GLU A 185 -25.36 8.67 11.20
CA GLU A 185 -24.83 9.27 9.97
C GLU A 185 -25.93 9.96 9.15
N GLN A 186 -25.55 10.82 8.23
CA GLN A 186 -26.47 11.59 7.38
C GLN A 186 -26.49 11.16 5.93
N GLU A 187 -25.75 10.10 5.58
CA GLU A 187 -25.71 9.59 4.22
C GLU A 187 -26.50 8.30 4.04
N HIS A 188 -26.82 8.07 2.79
CA HIS A 188 -27.27 6.82 2.21
C HIS A 188 -26.16 6.32 1.29
N TYR A 189 -25.59 5.17 1.59
CA TYR A 189 -24.59 4.54 0.74
C TYR A 189 -25.23 3.98 -0.52
N VAL A 190 -24.64 4.28 -1.64
CA VAL A 190 -25.12 3.91 -2.98
C VAL A 190 -24.01 3.26 -3.80
N ASN A 191 -24.38 2.55 -4.85
CA ASN A 191 -23.46 2.05 -5.86
C ASN A 191 -23.44 2.93 -7.13
N ASP A 192 -23.78 4.20 -6.98
CA ASP A 192 -23.82 5.15 -8.08
C ASP A 192 -22.38 5.50 -8.52
N PRO A 193 -22.11 5.56 -9.85
CA PRO A 193 -20.80 5.93 -10.37
C PRO A 193 -20.38 7.38 -10.05
N GLU A 194 -21.28 8.22 -9.55
CA GLU A 194 -20.93 9.52 -9.01
C GLU A 194 -20.33 9.43 -7.59
N ASN A 195 -20.68 8.38 -6.84
CA ASN A 195 -20.27 8.22 -5.45
C ASN A 195 -19.16 7.17 -5.24
N VAL A 196 -19.10 6.15 -6.10
CA VAL A 196 -18.06 5.10 -6.07
C VAL A 196 -17.57 4.84 -7.48
N TYR A 197 -16.36 5.24 -7.78
CA TYR A 197 -15.78 5.05 -9.10
C TYR A 197 -14.26 4.86 -9.05
N VAL A 198 -13.72 4.30 -10.14
CA VAL A 198 -12.29 4.20 -10.36
C VAL A 198 -11.89 5.18 -11.45
N LYS A 199 -10.88 6.00 -11.18
CA LYS A 199 -10.34 6.98 -12.11
C LYS A 199 -8.83 7.07 -11.97
N ASP A 200 -8.13 7.03 -13.09
CA ASP A 200 -6.67 7.17 -13.15
C ASP A 200 -5.92 6.20 -12.20
N GLY A 201 -6.39 4.95 -12.08
CA GLY A 201 -5.83 3.95 -11.18
C GLY A 201 -6.07 4.23 -9.69
N GLN A 202 -7.18 4.87 -9.36
CA GLN A 202 -7.53 5.23 -7.99
C GLN A 202 -9.01 4.96 -7.75
N LEU A 203 -9.32 4.36 -6.60
CA LEU A 203 -10.69 4.34 -6.09
C LEU A 203 -11.04 5.72 -5.55
N VAL A 204 -12.21 6.22 -5.90
CA VAL A 204 -12.78 7.45 -5.35
C VAL A 204 -14.10 7.14 -4.65
N LEU A 205 -14.18 7.53 -3.40
CA LEU A 205 -15.43 7.59 -2.64
C LEU A 205 -15.81 9.07 -2.49
N GLN A 206 -17.02 9.41 -2.91
CA GLN A 206 -17.48 10.80 -2.98
C GLN A 206 -18.83 10.97 -2.30
N VAL A 207 -18.98 12.07 -1.55
CA VAL A 207 -20.27 12.50 -1.00
C VAL A 207 -20.93 13.47 -1.96
N THR A 208 -22.20 13.26 -2.27
CA THR A 208 -23.04 14.17 -3.07
C THR A 208 -24.31 14.52 -2.30
N ASN A 209 -24.95 15.64 -2.66
CA ASN A 209 -26.24 15.96 -2.09
C ASN A 209 -27.30 14.99 -2.61
N ARG A 210 -28.14 14.51 -1.71
CA ARG A 210 -29.31 13.69 -2.05
C ARG A 210 -30.47 14.62 -2.48
N ASP A 211 -31.20 14.24 -3.51
CA ASP A 211 -32.35 15.03 -3.98
C ASP A 211 -33.37 15.20 -2.86
N LYS A 212 -34.04 16.36 -2.83
CA LYS A 212 -34.92 16.74 -1.72
C LYS A 212 -36.07 15.77 -1.52
N GLU A 213 -36.61 15.25 -2.61
CA GLU A 213 -37.71 14.26 -2.62
C GLU A 213 -37.27 12.91 -2.04
N ASP A 214 -35.97 12.59 -2.11
CA ASP A 214 -35.38 11.34 -1.64
C ASP A 214 -34.82 11.44 -0.22
N GLN A 215 -34.81 12.62 0.39
CA GLN A 215 -34.35 12.82 1.73
C GLN A 215 -35.35 12.23 2.74
N TYR A 216 -34.84 11.61 3.76
CA TYR A 216 -35.66 10.97 4.76
C TYR A 216 -35.04 11.00 6.15
N LYS A 217 -35.82 10.71 7.16
CA LYS A 217 -35.35 10.55 8.54
C LYS A 217 -34.99 9.09 8.79
N ASN A 218 -33.72 8.83 9.17
CA ASN A 218 -33.29 7.49 9.48
C ASN A 218 -34.11 6.90 10.64
N PRO A 219 -34.76 5.75 10.45
CA PRO A 219 -35.59 5.14 11.50
C PRO A 219 -34.78 4.63 12.70
N ARG A 220 -33.49 4.32 12.51
CA ARG A 220 -32.62 3.79 13.58
C ARG A 220 -32.10 4.88 14.52
N GLY A 221 -31.81 6.09 14.02
CA GLY A 221 -31.09 7.12 14.79
C GLY A 221 -31.67 8.51 14.73
N ASN A 222 -32.86 8.72 14.15
CA ASN A 222 -33.51 10.01 13.98
C ASN A 222 -32.72 11.08 13.20
N ARG A 223 -31.63 10.73 12.53
CA ARG A 223 -30.87 11.63 11.68
C ARG A 223 -31.55 11.88 10.34
N GLN A 224 -31.43 13.08 9.85
CA GLN A 224 -31.86 13.41 8.50
C GLN A 224 -30.82 12.92 7.52
N VAL A 225 -31.21 12.06 6.59
CA VAL A 225 -30.38 11.51 5.51
C VAL A 225 -30.54 12.43 4.31
N ILE A 226 -29.47 13.19 4.03
CA ILE A 226 -29.45 14.29 3.06
C ILE A 226 -28.32 14.18 2.04
N TYR A 227 -27.47 13.15 2.18
CA TYR A 227 -26.35 12.87 1.28
C TYR A 227 -26.41 11.47 0.72
N ASN A 228 -25.85 11.29 -0.48
CA ASN A 228 -25.40 9.99 -1.00
C ASN A 228 -23.89 9.88 -0.77
N SER A 229 -23.39 8.66 -0.55
CA SER A 229 -21.97 8.40 -0.38
C SER A 229 -21.59 6.98 -0.79
N GLY A 230 -20.29 6.67 -0.76
CA GLY A 230 -19.73 5.35 -1.06
C GLY A 230 -19.29 4.59 0.18
N SER A 231 -19.64 3.30 0.22
CA SER A 231 -19.09 2.31 1.14
C SER A 231 -18.89 0.99 0.40
N ILE A 232 -17.68 0.45 0.46
CA ILE A 232 -17.32 -0.83 -0.15
C ILE A 232 -16.64 -1.74 0.86
N ARG A 233 -16.75 -3.05 0.65
CA ARG A 233 -16.23 -4.07 1.54
C ARG A 233 -15.79 -5.33 0.79
N THR A 234 -14.86 -6.07 1.39
CA THR A 234 -14.40 -7.35 0.83
C THR A 234 -15.13 -8.57 1.38
N HIS A 235 -16.22 -8.38 2.11
CA HIS A 235 -16.98 -9.45 2.77
C HIS A 235 -17.37 -10.58 1.81
N GLY A 236 -17.10 -11.84 2.21
CA GLY A 236 -17.37 -13.03 1.40
C GLY A 236 -16.51 -13.18 0.15
N LYS A 237 -15.51 -12.33 -0.03
CA LYS A 237 -14.60 -12.31 -1.21
C LYS A 237 -13.14 -12.36 -0.80
N GLN A 238 -12.70 -11.43 0.05
CA GLN A 238 -11.35 -11.42 0.61
C GLN A 238 -11.46 -11.21 2.12
N GLU A 239 -10.99 -12.18 2.87
CA GLU A 239 -11.03 -12.19 4.33
C GLU A 239 -9.66 -12.60 4.86
N PHE A 240 -9.22 -11.96 5.94
CA PHE A 240 -7.86 -12.07 6.45
C PHE A 240 -7.89 -12.43 7.93
N LEU A 241 -6.97 -13.30 8.34
CA LEU A 241 -6.67 -13.57 9.74
C LEU A 241 -5.20 -13.28 9.98
N TYR A 242 -4.91 -12.22 10.70
CA TYR A 242 -3.57 -11.70 10.97
C TYR A 242 -2.85 -11.18 9.71
N GLY A 243 -1.63 -10.69 9.91
CA GLY A 243 -0.79 -10.16 8.87
C GLY A 243 -0.73 -8.63 8.87
N ARG A 244 -0.26 -8.07 7.77
CA ARG A 244 -0.21 -6.64 7.54
C ARG A 244 -1.32 -6.22 6.60
N ILE A 245 -2.11 -5.23 7.01
CA ILE A 245 -3.18 -4.63 6.21
C ILE A 245 -2.85 -3.16 6.02
N GLU A 246 -2.81 -2.70 4.77
CA GLU A 246 -2.42 -1.33 4.42
C GLU A 246 -3.38 -0.70 3.42
N MET A 247 -3.61 0.60 3.57
CA MET A 247 -4.25 1.45 2.57
C MET A 247 -3.40 2.68 2.32
N LYS A 248 -3.13 2.99 1.05
CA LYS A 248 -2.58 4.28 0.64
C LYS A 248 -3.71 5.19 0.18
N ALA A 249 -3.98 6.26 0.93
CA ALA A 249 -5.09 7.15 0.64
C ALA A 249 -4.73 8.63 0.83
N LYS A 250 -5.45 9.47 0.10
CA LYS A 250 -5.55 10.91 0.30
C LYS A 250 -6.93 11.19 0.88
N LEU A 251 -6.98 11.69 2.11
CA LEU A 251 -8.24 11.84 2.82
C LEU A 251 -8.99 13.12 2.39
N PRO A 252 -10.33 13.13 2.47
CA PRO A 252 -11.11 14.33 2.25
C PRO A 252 -10.81 15.38 3.32
N LYS A 253 -11.18 16.62 3.07
CA LYS A 253 -11.17 17.71 4.07
C LYS A 253 -12.55 18.32 4.18
N GLY A 254 -12.78 18.99 5.29
CA GLY A 254 -14.00 19.77 5.51
C GLY A 254 -14.85 19.24 6.65
N LYS A 255 -15.77 20.08 7.04
CA LYS A 255 -16.63 19.89 8.21
C LYS A 255 -17.50 18.64 8.09
N GLY A 256 -17.29 17.68 8.99
CA GLY A 256 -18.07 16.46 9.07
C GLY A 256 -17.63 15.34 8.13
N ALA A 257 -16.62 15.55 7.26
CA ALA A 257 -16.06 14.46 6.48
C ALA A 257 -15.52 13.39 7.44
N PHE A 258 -15.98 12.14 7.26
CA PHE A 258 -15.65 11.03 8.14
C PHE A 258 -15.26 9.81 7.30
N PRO A 259 -14.05 9.82 6.70
CA PRO A 259 -13.50 8.64 6.04
C PRO A 259 -13.10 7.61 7.08
N ALA A 260 -13.31 6.33 6.77
CA ALA A 260 -12.88 5.21 7.56
C ALA A 260 -12.27 4.10 6.69
N PHE A 261 -11.20 3.50 7.22
CA PHE A 261 -10.56 2.28 6.75
C PHE A 261 -10.45 1.34 7.94
N TRP A 262 -11.18 0.26 7.91
CA TRP A 262 -11.43 -0.59 9.05
C TRP A 262 -11.73 -2.03 8.65
N THR A 263 -11.80 -2.91 9.62
CA THR A 263 -12.15 -4.31 9.42
C THR A 263 -13.27 -4.74 10.36
N LEU A 264 -14.03 -5.73 9.95
CA LEU A 264 -15.11 -6.32 10.75
C LEU A 264 -15.06 -7.85 10.63
N GLY A 265 -15.42 -8.56 11.72
CA GLY A 265 -15.47 -10.02 11.72
C GLY A 265 -16.32 -10.58 10.59
N SER A 266 -15.80 -11.58 9.88
CA SER A 266 -16.39 -12.10 8.63
C SER A 266 -17.74 -12.79 8.81
N ASP A 267 -18.10 -13.14 10.04
CA ASP A 267 -19.36 -13.75 10.41
C ASP A 267 -20.52 -12.75 10.65
N PHE A 268 -20.26 -11.45 10.45
CA PHE A 268 -21.25 -10.41 10.69
C PHE A 268 -21.17 -9.26 9.67
N THR A 269 -22.32 -8.69 9.31
CA THR A 269 -22.41 -7.43 8.57
C THR A 269 -23.44 -6.49 9.21
N LEU A 270 -23.13 -5.20 9.25
CA LEU A 270 -24.00 -4.19 9.85
C LEU A 270 -25.32 -3.98 9.12
N ASP A 271 -25.39 -4.31 7.83
CA ASP A 271 -26.62 -4.26 7.03
C ASP A 271 -27.50 -5.52 7.19
N GLY A 272 -27.07 -6.47 8.04
CA GLY A 272 -27.86 -7.67 8.37
C GLY A 272 -27.92 -8.71 7.25
N ARG A 273 -27.01 -8.69 6.28
CA ARG A 273 -26.97 -9.70 5.21
C ARG A 273 -26.49 -11.06 5.69
N ILE A 274 -25.83 -11.11 6.84
CA ILE A 274 -25.44 -12.34 7.49
C ILE A 274 -26.26 -12.49 8.76
N SER A 275 -26.92 -13.63 8.89
CA SER A 275 -27.42 -14.05 10.20
C SER A 275 -26.21 -14.42 11.06
N SER A 276 -26.14 -13.88 12.26
CA SER A 276 -25.13 -14.27 13.26
C SER A 276 -25.39 -15.68 13.80
N GLU A 277 -25.55 -16.67 12.92
CA GLU A 277 -25.77 -18.07 13.30
C GLU A 277 -24.66 -18.61 14.21
N GLN A 278 -23.49 -18.00 14.18
CA GLN A 278 -22.38 -18.32 15.06
C GLN A 278 -22.39 -17.52 16.38
N GLY A 279 -23.41 -16.71 16.64
CA GLY A 279 -23.52 -15.91 17.85
C GLY A 279 -22.63 -14.69 17.94
N ALA A 280 -21.99 -14.30 16.85
CA ALA A 280 -21.15 -13.11 16.79
C ALA A 280 -21.94 -11.96 16.17
N SER A 281 -22.52 -11.12 17.01
CA SER A 281 -23.09 -9.81 16.63
C SER A 281 -22.04 -8.72 16.83
N TRP A 282 -22.32 -7.50 16.42
CA TRP A 282 -21.50 -6.37 16.82
C TRP A 282 -21.68 -6.04 18.31
N PRO A 283 -20.61 -5.73 19.09
CA PRO A 283 -19.20 -5.73 18.72
C PRO A 283 -18.47 -7.05 19.00
N VAL A 284 -19.17 -8.14 19.28
CA VAL A 284 -18.58 -9.46 19.56
C VAL A 284 -17.81 -10.02 18.37
N CYS A 285 -18.21 -9.65 17.14
CA CYS A 285 -17.49 -10.00 15.92
C CYS A 285 -16.09 -9.37 15.83
N GLY A 286 -15.84 -8.31 16.60
CA GLY A 286 -14.61 -7.51 16.57
C GLY A 286 -14.60 -6.52 15.41
N GLU A 287 -14.26 -5.26 15.71
CA GLU A 287 -14.04 -4.19 14.74
C GLU A 287 -12.70 -3.56 15.01
N ILE A 288 -11.91 -3.35 13.95
CA ILE A 288 -10.58 -2.75 14.04
C ILE A 288 -10.56 -1.52 13.12
N ASP A 289 -10.59 -0.34 13.70
CA ASP A 289 -10.49 0.91 12.96
C ASP A 289 -9.03 1.25 12.75
N ILE A 290 -8.52 0.95 11.56
CA ILE A 290 -7.13 1.21 11.19
C ILE A 290 -6.92 2.71 10.97
N MET A 291 -7.93 3.38 10.42
CA MET A 291 -7.92 4.84 10.24
C MET A 291 -9.34 5.38 10.22
N GLU A 292 -9.61 6.33 11.09
CA GLU A 292 -10.77 7.19 11.05
C GLU A 292 -10.34 8.66 11.14
N MET A 293 -11.06 9.57 10.51
CA MET A 293 -10.84 11.01 10.64
C MET A 293 -12.18 11.73 10.78
N ILE A 294 -12.25 12.72 11.67
CA ILE A 294 -13.39 13.64 11.76
C ILE A 294 -12.94 14.99 11.24
N GLY A 295 -13.31 15.30 10.02
CA GLY A 295 -12.92 16.53 9.34
C GLY A 295 -13.51 17.78 9.96
N ALA A 296 -12.78 18.89 9.86
CA ALA A 296 -13.16 20.21 10.36
C ALA A 296 -13.19 21.25 9.24
N GLU A 297 -13.96 22.30 9.43
CA GLU A 297 -13.93 23.49 8.56
C GLU A 297 -12.66 24.31 8.83
N ASN A 298 -12.31 24.45 10.11
CA ASN A 298 -11.05 25.01 10.56
C ASN A 298 -10.40 23.98 11.49
N GLU A 299 -9.06 23.95 11.53
CA GLU A 299 -8.33 23.07 12.43
C GLU A 299 -8.65 23.44 13.87
N ASP A 300 -9.47 22.64 14.53
CA ASP A 300 -9.84 22.85 15.91
C ASP A 300 -9.22 21.76 16.80
N LEU A 301 -9.03 22.08 18.05
CA LEU A 301 -8.37 21.22 19.03
C LEU A 301 -9.36 20.26 19.73
N ASN A 302 -10.66 20.34 19.40
CA ASN A 302 -11.73 19.60 20.09
C ASN A 302 -12.08 18.27 19.39
N GLY A 303 -11.10 17.59 18.81
CA GLY A 303 -11.25 16.28 18.20
C GLY A 303 -11.63 16.29 16.73
N LYS A 304 -11.91 17.42 16.11
CA LYS A 304 -12.18 17.57 14.68
C LYS A 304 -11.00 18.25 14.00
N SER A 305 -10.39 17.60 13.01
CA SER A 305 -9.21 18.14 12.34
C SER A 305 -8.95 17.37 11.06
N ASN A 306 -8.55 18.08 9.99
CA ASN A 306 -8.13 17.43 8.74
C ASN A 306 -6.69 16.86 8.82
N LYS A 307 -6.04 16.91 9.96
CA LYS A 307 -4.70 16.36 10.20
C LYS A 307 -4.61 15.35 11.35
N LYS A 308 -5.76 14.94 11.91
CA LYS A 308 -5.80 14.01 13.03
C LYS A 308 -6.59 12.77 12.65
N VAL A 309 -5.99 11.61 12.85
CA VAL A 309 -6.63 10.30 12.67
C VAL A 309 -6.65 9.52 13.96
N TYR A 310 -7.60 8.61 14.05
CA TYR A 310 -7.88 7.79 15.22
C TYR A 310 -7.72 6.32 14.87
N GLN A 311 -7.28 5.52 15.84
CA GLN A 311 -7.22 4.08 15.81
C GLN A 311 -8.01 3.53 17.00
N THR A 312 -9.02 2.72 16.72
CA THR A 312 -9.96 2.23 17.74
C THR A 312 -10.15 0.72 17.59
N LEU A 313 -10.41 0.05 18.70
CA LEU A 313 -10.90 -1.33 18.70
C LEU A 313 -12.28 -1.35 19.35
N HIS A 314 -13.22 -2.04 18.72
CA HIS A 314 -14.51 -2.35 19.30
C HIS A 314 -14.61 -3.86 19.56
N ALA A 315 -14.81 -4.20 20.82
CA ALA A 315 -14.96 -5.57 21.30
C ALA A 315 -16.09 -5.63 22.32
N GLY A 316 -16.63 -6.79 22.53
CA GLY A 316 -17.69 -6.94 23.51
C GLY A 316 -18.00 -8.38 23.89
N SER A 317 -18.74 -8.54 24.98
CA SER A 317 -19.17 -9.83 25.50
C SER A 317 -20.56 -10.25 25.02
N ALA A 318 -21.36 -9.29 24.55
CA ALA A 318 -22.71 -9.50 24.05
C ALA A 318 -23.06 -8.45 22.97
N ALA A 319 -24.14 -8.67 22.26
CA ALA A 319 -24.68 -7.74 21.28
C ALA A 319 -24.89 -6.35 21.91
N ASP A 320 -24.50 -5.31 21.20
CA ASP A 320 -24.66 -3.90 21.60
C ASP A 320 -23.98 -3.51 22.94
N VAL A 321 -23.13 -4.38 23.49
CA VAL A 321 -22.29 -4.09 24.65
C VAL A 321 -20.87 -3.84 24.18
N ASP A 322 -20.56 -2.58 23.89
CA ASP A 322 -19.28 -2.15 23.33
C ASP A 322 -18.29 -1.75 24.43
N HIS A 323 -17.16 -2.43 24.45
CA HIS A 323 -16.00 -2.12 25.28
C HIS A 323 -14.89 -1.50 24.42
N SER A 324 -15.23 -0.43 23.70
CA SER A 324 -14.29 0.23 22.80
C SER A 324 -13.03 0.73 23.50
N THR A 325 -11.92 0.62 22.83
CA THR A 325 -10.62 1.11 23.30
C THR A 325 -9.98 1.98 22.24
N SER A 326 -9.77 3.25 22.57
CA SER A 326 -8.94 4.14 21.76
C SER A 326 -7.48 3.72 21.90
N ILE A 327 -6.88 3.24 20.84
CA ILE A 327 -5.48 2.79 20.82
C ILE A 327 -4.56 3.98 20.64
N SER A 328 -4.89 4.86 19.70
CA SER A 328 -4.11 6.07 19.47
C SER A 328 -4.90 7.18 18.81
N THR A 329 -4.32 8.35 18.87
CA THR A 329 -4.69 9.53 18.08
C THR A 329 -3.42 10.10 17.51
N TYR A 330 -3.29 10.09 16.18
CA TYR A 330 -2.11 10.64 15.51
C TYR A 330 -2.44 11.94 14.79
N THR A 331 -1.59 12.94 14.99
CA THR A 331 -1.70 14.24 14.31
C THR A 331 -0.48 14.42 13.42
N LEU A 332 -0.70 14.76 12.13
CA LEU A 332 0.37 15.14 11.23
C LEU A 332 1.14 16.32 11.81
N PRO A 333 2.47 16.29 11.82
CA PRO A 333 3.29 17.39 12.30
C PRO A 333 3.12 18.65 11.44
N GLU A 334 2.96 18.46 10.13
CA GLU A 334 2.80 19.54 9.14
C GLU A 334 1.72 19.17 8.12
N GLY A 335 1.05 20.16 7.52
CA GLY A 335 0.02 19.96 6.51
C GLY A 335 -1.27 19.32 7.02
N ILE A 336 -2.05 18.79 6.11
CA ILE A 336 -3.30 18.05 6.36
C ILE A 336 -3.31 16.78 5.49
N PHE A 337 -4.07 15.77 5.88
CA PHE A 337 -4.20 14.50 5.14
C PHE A 337 -4.81 14.62 3.74
N ASN A 338 -5.29 15.81 3.36
CA ASN A 338 -5.75 16.12 2.01
C ASN A 338 -4.64 16.66 1.09
N ASP A 339 -3.47 17.01 1.60
CA ASP A 339 -2.41 17.59 0.79
C ASP A 339 -1.70 16.53 -0.06
N ASP A 340 -1.50 15.33 0.49
CA ASP A 340 -0.82 14.22 -0.18
C ASP A 340 -1.42 12.86 0.20
N TYR A 341 -0.91 11.79 -0.41
CA TYR A 341 -1.22 10.40 -0.05
C TYR A 341 -0.41 9.96 1.15
N HIS A 342 -1.08 9.30 2.07
CA HIS A 342 -0.50 8.69 3.27
C HIS A 342 -0.80 7.21 3.31
N ILE A 343 0.07 6.44 3.99
CA ILE A 343 -0.14 5.01 4.23
C ILE A 343 -0.70 4.85 5.64
N PHE A 344 -1.84 4.19 5.74
CA PHE A 344 -2.46 3.79 7.00
C PHE A 344 -2.40 2.27 7.09
N GLY A 345 -1.92 1.75 8.20
CA GLY A 345 -1.74 0.31 8.28
C GLY A 345 -1.79 -0.28 9.68
N LEU A 346 -1.93 -1.59 9.68
CA LEU A 346 -2.03 -2.45 10.85
C LEU A 346 -1.09 -3.65 10.69
N ASN A 347 -0.22 -3.88 11.66
CA ASN A 347 0.42 -5.18 11.90
C ASN A 347 -0.42 -5.93 12.93
N TRP A 348 -1.01 -7.04 12.54
CA TRP A 348 -1.92 -7.79 13.37
C TRP A 348 -1.44 -9.23 13.57
N SER A 349 -1.35 -9.65 14.81
CA SER A 349 -0.99 -11.01 15.21
C SER A 349 -1.98 -11.55 16.25
N LYS A 350 -1.81 -12.82 16.62
CA LYS A 350 -2.68 -13.51 17.59
C LYS A 350 -2.83 -12.79 18.94
N ASN A 351 -1.83 -12.00 19.34
CA ASN A 351 -1.80 -11.40 20.67
C ASN A 351 -1.49 -9.90 20.65
N LYS A 352 -1.18 -9.32 19.49
CA LYS A 352 -0.70 -7.95 19.39
C LYS A 352 -1.19 -7.29 18.12
N MET A 353 -1.50 -6.00 18.21
CA MET A 353 -1.74 -5.11 17.09
C MET A 353 -0.82 -3.89 17.20
N GLU A 354 -0.31 -3.42 16.06
CA GLU A 354 0.46 -2.19 15.92
C GLU A 354 -0.08 -1.39 14.76
N PHE A 355 -0.53 -0.18 15.05
CA PHE A 355 -1.06 0.74 14.04
C PHE A 355 0.01 1.70 13.61
N TYR A 356 0.07 2.05 12.34
CA TYR A 356 1.05 2.98 11.82
C TYR A 356 0.49 3.92 10.76
N VAL A 357 1.13 5.08 10.66
CA VAL A 357 0.92 6.07 9.60
C VAL A 357 2.27 6.37 8.98
N ASP A 358 2.38 6.23 7.65
CA ASP A 358 3.63 6.45 6.91
C ASP A 358 4.83 5.68 7.51
N ASN A 359 4.63 4.39 7.81
CA ASN A 359 5.59 3.48 8.44
C ASN A 359 6.03 3.86 9.88
N LYS A 360 5.38 4.84 10.49
CA LYS A 360 5.62 5.19 11.88
C LYS A 360 4.55 4.55 12.75
N ILE A 361 4.93 3.69 13.68
CA ILE A 361 4.02 3.15 14.69
C ILE A 361 3.44 4.32 15.51
N VAL A 362 2.13 4.42 15.51
CA VAL A 362 1.37 5.47 16.21
C VAL A 362 0.62 4.94 17.42
N GLY A 363 0.38 3.65 17.48
CA GLY A 363 -0.25 2.99 18.62
C GLY A 363 -0.05 1.49 18.57
N SER A 364 -0.09 0.85 19.73
CA SER A 364 -0.02 -0.61 19.85
C SER A 364 -0.77 -1.12 21.05
N ILE A 365 -1.20 -2.37 20.98
CA ILE A 365 -1.83 -3.08 22.09
C ILE A 365 -1.37 -4.53 22.10
N ASP A 366 -0.95 -5.01 23.28
CA ASP A 366 -0.79 -6.42 23.58
C ASP A 366 -2.05 -6.91 24.31
N TYR A 367 -2.75 -7.85 23.70
CA TYR A 367 -3.96 -8.44 24.26
C TYR A 367 -3.78 -9.93 24.63
N SER A 368 -2.54 -10.36 24.83
CA SER A 368 -2.19 -11.74 25.19
C SER A 368 -2.90 -12.25 26.45
N ASN A 369 -3.27 -11.36 27.37
CA ASN A 369 -3.99 -11.66 28.61
C ASN A 369 -5.45 -11.20 28.60
N ASN A 370 -6.00 -10.79 27.46
CA ASN A 370 -7.39 -10.36 27.33
C ASN A 370 -8.22 -11.36 26.53
N GLU A 371 -8.98 -12.21 27.21
CA GLU A 371 -9.75 -13.28 26.58
C GLU A 371 -10.94 -12.74 25.73
N GLU A 372 -11.46 -11.56 26.06
CA GLU A 372 -12.49 -10.91 25.24
C GLU A 372 -11.90 -10.47 23.90
N TYR A 373 -10.75 -9.81 23.90
CA TYR A 373 -10.07 -9.40 22.69
C TYR A 373 -9.62 -10.58 21.83
N LYS A 374 -9.10 -11.65 22.46
CA LYS A 374 -8.77 -12.88 21.73
C LYS A 374 -9.98 -13.46 21.03
N ARG A 375 -11.14 -13.48 21.70
CA ARG A 375 -12.38 -13.97 21.11
C ARG A 375 -12.84 -13.11 19.94
N CYS A 376 -12.76 -11.78 20.06
CA CYS A 376 -13.20 -10.83 19.06
C CYS A 376 -12.25 -10.73 17.87
N PHE A 377 -10.93 -10.79 18.11
CA PHE A 377 -9.93 -10.47 17.09
C PHE A 377 -9.14 -11.68 16.56
N ASN A 378 -9.26 -12.88 17.12
CA ASN A 378 -8.61 -14.08 16.60
C ASN A 378 -9.57 -14.84 15.65
N ARG A 379 -10.17 -14.12 14.72
CA ARG A 379 -11.10 -14.63 13.70
C ARG A 379 -10.89 -13.89 12.39
N PRO A 380 -11.23 -14.49 11.24
CA PRO A 380 -11.15 -13.79 9.96
C PRO A 380 -11.95 -12.50 9.96
N GLN A 381 -11.41 -11.48 9.31
CA GLN A 381 -12.06 -10.19 9.15
C GLN A 381 -12.00 -9.74 7.69
N TYR A 382 -13.02 -9.03 7.25
CA TYR A 382 -13.05 -8.37 5.96
C TYR A 382 -12.71 -6.89 6.09
N ILE A 383 -12.22 -6.30 5.00
CA ILE A 383 -11.89 -4.88 4.92
C ILE A 383 -13.14 -4.09 4.51
N GLN A 384 -13.33 -2.95 5.13
CA GLN A 384 -14.34 -1.98 4.75
C GLN A 384 -13.73 -0.59 4.61
N MET A 385 -14.17 0.14 3.58
CA MET A 385 -13.81 1.53 3.33
C MET A 385 -15.07 2.32 3.04
N ASN A 386 -15.25 3.43 3.73
CA ASN A 386 -16.39 4.31 3.51
C ASN A 386 -16.03 5.78 3.70
N LEU A 387 -16.86 6.64 3.14
CA LEU A 387 -16.85 8.06 3.43
C LEU A 387 -18.20 8.46 4.01
N SER A 388 -18.23 8.70 5.31
CA SER A 388 -19.40 9.15 6.05
C SER A 388 -19.41 10.67 6.21
N ASN A 389 -20.54 11.21 6.60
CA ASN A 389 -20.69 12.59 7.03
C ASN A 389 -21.23 12.62 8.45
N TRP A 390 -20.34 12.88 9.40
CA TRP A 390 -20.65 12.89 10.82
C TRP A 390 -20.77 14.31 11.37
N TRP A 391 -21.88 14.98 11.09
CA TRP A 391 -22.15 16.29 11.60
C TRP A 391 -23.14 16.22 12.77
N LYS A 392 -22.69 16.54 14.00
CA LYS A 392 -23.59 16.99 15.04
C LYS A 392 -24.03 18.41 14.68
N LEU A 393 -25.27 18.60 14.23
CA LEU A 393 -25.92 19.86 14.38
C LEU A 393 -25.94 20.13 15.89
N GLY A 394 -25.21 21.15 16.30
CA GLY A 394 -25.16 21.63 17.67
C GLY A 394 -26.49 22.22 18.10
#